data_d4b8eecd242141b90b72f94b0eb495b9
#
_entry.id   d4b8eecd242141b90b72f94b0eb495b9
#
_cell.length_a   1.000
_cell.length_b   1.000
_cell.length_c   1.000
_cell.angle_alpha   90.00
_cell.angle_beta   90.00
_cell.angle_gamma   90.00
#
_symmetry.space_group_name_H-M   'P 1'
#
loop_
_entity.id
_entity.type
_entity.pdbx_description
1 polymer ?
#
loop_
_entity_poly.entity_id
_entity_poly.type
_entity_poly.pdbx_seq_one_letter_code
_entity_poly.pdbx_strand_id
1 'polypeptide(L)'
;AEALGIARHRWVFPRASTESNHMLALSERPELHRLPGARIAGQRALELTGLAPGALDFVELYSCFPIAVELYATELGIPADRDWTVTGGMPFAGGPLNNYVLQATARMAELLREKPGASGLVSSVSGYLTKQGFGVWSADPGPRGFVFADVSAEVAAESPPRTVVPPADGVARICGYTVMYHNDARVCGVALLDQPDG
;
A
#
# COMPACT_ATOMS: atom_id res chain seq x y z
N ALA A 1 -24.91 -4.66 11.13
CA ALA A 1 -25.03 -3.83 12.33
C ALA A 1 -26.48 -3.78 12.82
N GLU A 2 -27.44 -3.46 11.96
CA GLU A 2 -28.88 -3.37 12.32
C GLU A 2 -29.42 -4.70 12.87
N ALA A 3 -29.21 -5.80 12.17
CA ALA A 3 -29.63 -7.14 12.58
C ALA A 3 -28.98 -7.59 13.92
N LEU A 4 -27.91 -6.97 14.34
CA LEU A 4 -27.22 -7.21 15.62
C LEU A 4 -27.61 -6.20 16.69
N GLY A 5 -28.59 -5.32 16.44
CA GLY A 5 -29.04 -4.30 17.39
C GLY A 5 -27.97 -3.24 17.72
N ILE A 6 -26.93 -3.09 16.89
CA ILE A 6 -25.89 -2.08 17.10
C ILE A 6 -26.46 -0.69 16.82
N ALA A 7 -26.41 0.19 17.81
CA ALA A 7 -26.92 1.54 17.71
C ALA A 7 -26.30 2.29 16.53
N ARG A 8 -27.07 3.06 15.77
CA ARG A 8 -26.68 3.73 14.53
C ARG A 8 -25.43 4.61 14.69
N HIS A 9 -25.31 5.34 15.78
CA HIS A 9 -24.16 6.20 16.05
C HIS A 9 -22.82 5.45 16.27
N ARG A 10 -22.86 4.12 16.39
CA ARG A 10 -21.68 3.24 16.47
C ARG A 10 -21.34 2.57 15.18
N TRP A 11 -22.06 2.85 14.11
CA TRP A 11 -21.76 2.24 12.83
C TRP A 11 -20.53 2.91 12.19
N VAL A 12 -19.76 2.09 11.52
CA VAL A 12 -18.63 2.51 10.70
C VAL A 12 -18.86 1.99 9.29
N PHE A 13 -18.59 2.82 8.32
CA PHE A 13 -18.93 2.58 6.93
C PHE A 13 -17.67 2.47 6.08
N PRO A 14 -17.51 1.39 5.29
CA PRO A 14 -16.59 1.43 4.18
C PRO A 14 -17.14 2.44 3.16
N ARG A 15 -16.29 3.37 2.75
CA ARG A 15 -16.62 4.42 1.78
C ARG A 15 -16.14 4.07 0.39
N ALA A 16 -14.90 3.61 0.30
CA ALA A 16 -14.30 3.13 -0.93
C ALA A 16 -13.36 1.97 -0.64
N SER A 17 -13.24 1.08 -1.61
CA SER A 17 -12.14 0.13 -1.70
C SER A 17 -11.58 0.15 -3.11
N THR A 18 -10.26 0.16 -3.21
CA THR A 18 -9.56 0.09 -4.49
C THR A 18 -8.48 -0.96 -4.43
N GLU A 19 -8.19 -1.54 -5.59
CA GLU A 19 -7.08 -2.48 -5.70
C GLU A 19 -6.31 -2.31 -7.00
N SER A 20 -5.07 -2.76 -7.00
CA SER A 20 -4.28 -2.98 -8.20
C SER A 20 -3.52 -4.31 -8.09
N ASN A 21 -3.43 -5.01 -9.20
CA ASN A 21 -2.72 -6.27 -9.33
C ASN A 21 -1.90 -6.25 -10.62
N HIS A 22 -0.66 -5.79 -10.52
CA HIS A 22 0.28 -5.73 -11.63
C HIS A 22 1.59 -6.41 -11.22
N MET A 23 1.60 -7.74 -11.37
CA MET A 23 2.69 -8.58 -10.87
C MET A 23 3.87 -8.57 -11.82
N LEU A 24 4.79 -7.66 -11.58
CA LEU A 24 6.10 -7.62 -12.24
C LEU A 24 7.18 -8.18 -11.33
N ALA A 25 8.06 -9.01 -11.88
CA ALA A 25 9.30 -9.35 -11.22
C ALA A 25 10.12 -8.07 -10.96
N LEU A 26 10.98 -8.09 -9.95
CA LEU A 26 11.78 -6.91 -9.60
C LEU A 26 12.62 -6.41 -10.80
N SER A 27 13.15 -7.34 -11.60
CA SER A 27 13.93 -7.07 -12.81
C SER A 27 13.12 -6.45 -13.95
N GLU A 28 11.81 -6.61 -13.96
CA GLU A 28 10.91 -6.08 -14.98
C GLU A 28 10.37 -4.69 -14.64
N ARG A 29 10.60 -4.19 -13.40
CA ARG A 29 10.07 -2.89 -12.97
C ARG A 29 10.84 -1.73 -13.63
N PRO A 30 10.13 -0.76 -14.22
CA PRO A 30 10.77 0.43 -14.80
C PRO A 30 11.59 1.21 -13.77
N GLU A 31 11.05 1.35 -12.56
CA GLU A 31 11.66 2.08 -11.45
C GLU A 31 11.56 1.26 -10.16
N LEU A 32 12.71 1.07 -9.49
CA LEU A 32 12.76 0.26 -8.27
C LEU A 32 12.31 1.04 -7.02
N HIS A 33 12.39 2.36 -7.07
CA HIS A 33 12.10 3.27 -5.96
C HIS A 33 10.70 3.90 -6.02
N ARG A 34 9.88 3.53 -7.02
CA ARG A 34 8.51 4.00 -7.20
C ARG A 34 7.52 2.84 -7.12
N LEU A 35 6.29 3.19 -6.80
CA LEU A 35 5.22 2.22 -6.65
C LEU A 35 3.91 2.74 -7.28
N PRO A 36 3.84 2.78 -8.64
CA PRO A 36 2.67 3.31 -9.36
C PRO A 36 1.35 2.67 -8.94
N GLY A 37 1.35 1.37 -8.63
CA GLY A 37 0.17 0.67 -8.14
C GLY A 37 -0.39 1.25 -6.84
N ALA A 38 0.47 1.61 -5.88
CA ALA A 38 0.04 2.24 -4.65
C ALA A 38 -0.47 3.67 -4.90
N ARG A 39 0.23 4.42 -5.76
CA ARG A 39 -0.17 5.78 -6.10
C ARG A 39 -1.55 5.82 -6.76
N ILE A 40 -1.74 5.07 -7.83
CA ILE A 40 -2.99 5.08 -8.60
C ILE A 40 -4.15 4.54 -7.77
N ALA A 41 -3.97 3.39 -7.10
CA ALA A 41 -5.03 2.81 -6.29
C ALA A 41 -5.38 3.67 -5.08
N GLY A 42 -4.37 4.21 -4.38
CA GLY A 42 -4.59 5.05 -3.22
C GLY A 42 -5.22 6.40 -3.57
N GLN A 43 -4.75 7.07 -4.63
CA GLN A 43 -5.36 8.30 -5.13
C GLN A 43 -6.82 8.06 -5.55
N ARG A 44 -7.10 6.96 -6.27
CA ARG A 44 -8.46 6.61 -6.65
C ARG A 44 -9.37 6.40 -5.44
N ALA A 45 -8.89 5.77 -4.36
CA ALA A 45 -9.68 5.61 -3.12
C ALA A 45 -10.05 6.96 -2.49
N LEU A 46 -9.11 7.90 -2.49
CA LEU A 46 -9.32 9.25 -1.98
C LEU A 46 -10.27 10.07 -2.88
N GLU A 47 -10.10 10.02 -4.19
CA GLU A 47 -10.99 10.66 -5.17
C GLU A 47 -12.44 10.18 -5.04
N LEU A 48 -12.66 8.87 -4.94
CA LEU A 48 -13.98 8.27 -4.78
C LEU A 48 -14.69 8.75 -3.51
N THR A 49 -13.93 9.14 -2.49
CA THR A 49 -14.48 9.64 -1.22
C THR A 49 -14.46 11.17 -1.11
N GLY A 50 -13.81 11.86 -2.03
CA GLY A 50 -13.63 13.31 -2.01
C GLY A 50 -12.67 13.79 -0.91
N LEU A 51 -11.76 12.93 -0.46
CA LEU A 51 -10.77 13.23 0.58
C LEU A 51 -9.40 13.54 -0.03
N ALA A 52 -8.68 14.45 0.59
CA ALA A 52 -7.25 14.64 0.36
C ALA A 52 -6.42 13.83 1.37
N PRO A 53 -5.16 13.45 1.06
CA PRO A 53 -4.31 12.70 1.99
C PRO A 53 -4.18 13.37 3.37
N GLY A 54 -4.02 14.70 3.40
CA GLY A 54 -3.92 15.48 4.63
C GLY A 54 -5.24 15.63 5.43
N ALA A 55 -6.38 15.29 4.81
CA ALA A 55 -7.69 15.35 5.45
C ALA A 55 -8.10 14.05 6.16
N LEU A 56 -7.31 12.99 6.01
CA LEU A 56 -7.52 11.75 6.74
C LEU A 56 -7.21 11.98 8.22
N ASP A 57 -8.11 11.59 9.12
CA ASP A 57 -7.86 11.64 10.56
C ASP A 57 -6.92 10.52 11.00
N PHE A 58 -7.09 9.34 10.43
CA PHE A 58 -6.34 8.14 10.77
C PHE A 58 -5.78 7.46 9.51
N VAL A 59 -4.59 6.91 9.66
CA VAL A 59 -3.92 6.15 8.59
C VAL A 59 -3.34 4.87 9.17
N GLU A 60 -3.50 3.78 8.45
CA GLU A 60 -2.82 2.52 8.73
C GLU A 60 -2.18 2.02 7.45
N LEU A 61 -0.87 2.19 7.34
CA LEU A 61 -0.08 1.66 6.24
C LEU A 61 0.43 0.26 6.58
N TYR A 62 0.23 -0.67 5.66
CA TYR A 62 0.63 -2.05 5.83
C TYR A 62 2.15 -2.18 5.99
N SER A 63 2.60 -2.72 7.11
CA SER A 63 3.97 -2.61 7.60
C SER A 63 4.74 -3.95 7.58
N CYS A 64 4.53 -4.78 6.56
CA CYS A 64 5.29 -6.03 6.40
C CYS A 64 6.80 -5.80 6.30
N PHE A 65 7.21 -4.68 5.72
CA PHE A 65 8.58 -4.18 5.66
C PHE A 65 8.58 -2.65 5.81
N PRO A 66 9.60 -2.04 6.42
CA PRO A 66 9.68 -0.58 6.56
C PRO A 66 9.52 0.15 5.23
N ILE A 67 10.17 -0.34 4.17
CA ILE A 67 10.08 0.24 2.83
C ILE A 67 8.66 0.29 2.26
N ALA A 68 7.79 -0.64 2.64
CA ALA A 68 6.38 -0.62 2.20
C ALA A 68 5.64 0.59 2.77
N VAL A 69 5.88 0.92 4.04
CA VAL A 69 5.29 2.08 4.71
C VAL A 69 5.80 3.38 4.09
N GLU A 70 7.11 3.50 3.89
CA GLU A 70 7.76 4.69 3.32
C GLU A 70 7.30 4.95 1.88
N LEU A 71 7.27 3.90 1.04
CA LEU A 71 6.78 4.03 -0.33
C LEU A 71 5.29 4.40 -0.38
N TYR A 72 4.45 3.80 0.45
CA TYR A 72 3.03 4.13 0.49
C TYR A 72 2.80 5.57 0.95
N ALA A 73 3.49 6.02 1.99
CA ALA A 73 3.40 7.40 2.45
C ALA A 73 3.82 8.38 1.36
N THR A 74 4.94 8.09 0.68
CA THR A 74 5.48 8.91 -0.41
C THR A 74 4.53 8.96 -1.61
N GLU A 75 4.07 7.81 -2.10
CA GLU A 75 3.21 7.73 -3.29
C GLU A 75 1.82 8.33 -3.07
N LEU A 76 1.32 8.32 -1.83
CA LEU A 76 0.05 8.93 -1.45
C LEU A 76 0.18 10.39 -1.04
N GLY A 77 1.39 10.91 -0.85
CA GLY A 77 1.61 12.26 -0.33
C GLY A 77 1.13 12.43 1.11
N ILE A 78 1.24 11.37 1.93
CA ILE A 78 0.90 11.44 3.35
C ILE A 78 2.04 12.17 4.07
N PRO A 79 1.75 13.23 4.85
CA PRO A 79 2.79 14.01 5.54
C PRO A 79 3.64 13.15 6.48
N ALA A 80 4.95 13.47 6.56
CA ALA A 80 5.90 12.73 7.39
C ALA A 80 5.81 13.09 8.89
N ASP A 81 5.15 14.18 9.22
CA ASP A 81 4.98 14.69 10.57
C ASP A 81 3.73 14.16 11.30
N ARG A 82 3.13 13.11 10.74
CA ARG A 82 1.98 12.42 11.35
C ARG A 82 2.23 10.93 11.49
N ASP A 83 1.44 10.28 12.34
CA ASP A 83 1.45 8.83 12.48
C ASP A 83 0.91 8.14 11.21
N TRP A 84 1.67 7.15 10.73
CA TRP A 84 1.32 6.32 9.56
C TRP A 84 0.67 5.00 9.95
N THR A 85 0.42 4.81 11.23
CA THR A 85 -0.19 3.60 11.78
C THR A 85 -1.07 3.92 12.98
N VAL A 86 -2.16 3.21 13.14
CA VAL A 86 -3.03 3.25 14.32
C VAL A 86 -2.83 2.03 15.24
N THR A 87 -2.05 1.05 14.77
CA THR A 87 -1.76 -0.18 15.50
C THR A 87 -0.35 -0.22 16.08
N GLY A 88 0.54 0.69 15.65
CA GLY A 88 1.98 0.64 15.87
C GLY A 88 2.73 -0.18 14.83
N GLY A 89 2.02 -0.72 13.84
CA GLY A 89 2.57 -1.60 12.82
C GLY A 89 2.79 -3.05 13.29
N MET A 90 3.16 -3.93 12.38
CA MET A 90 3.37 -5.36 12.65
C MET A 90 4.40 -5.66 13.75
N PRO A 91 5.47 -4.87 13.96
CA PRO A 91 6.40 -5.11 15.07
C PRO A 91 5.73 -5.07 16.44
N PHE A 92 4.63 -4.32 16.60
CA PHE A 92 3.89 -4.20 17.86
C PHE A 92 2.57 -4.94 17.85
N ALA A 93 1.80 -4.83 16.78
CA ALA A 93 0.48 -5.44 16.67
C ALA A 93 0.52 -6.93 16.26
N GLY A 94 1.66 -7.41 15.79
CA GLY A 94 1.81 -8.73 15.17
C GLY A 94 1.29 -8.76 13.74
N GLY A 95 1.71 -9.80 12.99
CA GLY A 95 1.33 -10.01 11.59
C GLY A 95 0.88 -11.46 11.37
N PRO A 96 -0.26 -11.90 11.93
CA PRO A 96 -0.69 -13.30 11.85
C PRO A 96 -1.17 -13.63 10.44
N LEU A 97 -0.25 -14.04 9.56
CA LEU A 97 -0.52 -14.40 8.17
C LEU A 97 -1.32 -13.29 7.44
N ASN A 98 -2.49 -13.62 6.91
CA ASN A 98 -3.33 -12.70 6.15
C ASN A 98 -4.28 -11.85 7.01
N ASN A 99 -4.14 -11.88 8.33
CA ASN A 99 -5.12 -11.28 9.23
C ASN A 99 -4.83 -9.82 9.63
N TYR A 100 -3.65 -9.29 9.31
CA TYR A 100 -3.26 -7.95 9.75
C TYR A 100 -4.24 -6.86 9.30
N VAL A 101 -4.70 -6.90 8.04
CA VAL A 101 -5.65 -5.92 7.51
C VAL A 101 -6.97 -5.93 8.27
N LEU A 102 -7.46 -7.11 8.65
CA LEU A 102 -8.68 -7.23 9.46
C LEU A 102 -8.49 -6.65 10.87
N GLN A 103 -7.36 -6.93 11.49
CA GLN A 103 -6.97 -6.37 12.80
C GLN A 103 -6.85 -4.83 12.73
N ALA A 104 -6.17 -4.31 11.70
CA ALA A 104 -6.04 -2.89 11.45
C ALA A 104 -7.40 -2.22 11.22
N THR A 105 -8.28 -2.86 10.46
CA THR A 105 -9.65 -2.39 10.23
C THR A 105 -10.49 -2.38 11.50
N ALA A 106 -10.32 -3.38 12.37
CA ALA A 106 -10.99 -3.41 13.67
C ALA A 106 -10.55 -2.23 14.54
N ARG A 107 -9.23 -1.96 14.61
CA ARG A 107 -8.70 -0.81 15.35
C ARG A 107 -9.17 0.52 14.75
N MET A 108 -9.15 0.63 13.43
CA MET A 108 -9.70 1.79 12.71
C MET A 108 -11.16 2.05 13.08
N ALA A 109 -11.98 1.00 13.12
CA ALA A 109 -13.39 1.12 13.48
C ALA A 109 -13.61 1.58 14.93
N GLU A 110 -12.74 1.20 15.87
CA GLU A 110 -12.77 1.70 17.25
C GLU A 110 -12.53 3.21 17.27
N LEU A 111 -11.47 3.68 16.65
CA LEU A 111 -11.10 5.10 16.60
C LEU A 111 -12.16 5.97 15.92
N LEU A 112 -12.74 5.48 14.82
CA LEU A 112 -13.81 6.19 14.12
C LEU A 112 -15.08 6.31 14.96
N ARG A 113 -15.38 5.35 15.84
CA ARG A 113 -16.50 5.43 16.79
C ARG A 113 -16.28 6.48 17.87
N GLU A 114 -15.03 6.76 18.22
CA GLU A 114 -14.66 7.75 19.24
C GLU A 114 -14.64 9.18 18.68
N LYS A 115 -14.52 9.32 17.35
CA LYS A 115 -14.40 10.62 16.68
C LYS A 115 -15.47 10.78 15.58
N PRO A 116 -16.66 11.31 15.90
CA PRO A 116 -17.70 11.57 14.90
C PRO A 116 -17.20 12.44 13.74
N GLY A 117 -17.58 12.06 12.52
CA GLY A 117 -17.16 12.74 11.30
C GLY A 117 -15.75 12.39 10.81
N ALA A 118 -15.00 11.59 11.57
CA ALA A 118 -13.65 11.19 11.18
C ALA A 118 -13.64 10.22 10.00
N SER A 119 -12.51 10.23 9.30
CA SER A 119 -12.19 9.31 8.20
C SER A 119 -10.82 8.68 8.40
N GLY A 120 -10.67 7.47 7.89
CA GLY A 120 -9.42 6.74 7.97
C GLY A 120 -9.15 5.89 6.75
N LEU A 121 -7.87 5.65 6.49
CA LEU A 121 -7.36 4.82 5.41
C LEU A 121 -6.67 3.59 6.00
N VAL A 122 -6.99 2.42 5.48
CA VAL A 122 -6.27 1.17 5.75
C VAL A 122 -5.74 0.65 4.43
N SER A 123 -4.44 0.37 4.35
CA SER A 123 -3.83 -0.22 3.16
C SER A 123 -3.55 -1.70 3.32
N SER A 124 -3.37 -2.38 2.21
CA SER A 124 -2.89 -3.76 2.12
C SER A 124 -1.84 -3.90 1.03
N VAL A 125 -0.95 -4.88 1.17
CA VAL A 125 0.08 -5.18 0.18
C VAL A 125 0.35 -6.67 0.10
N SER A 126 0.73 -7.14 -1.08
CA SER A 126 1.17 -8.51 -1.33
C SER A 126 2.12 -8.56 -2.54
N GLY A 127 2.70 -9.74 -2.82
CA GLY A 127 3.46 -9.99 -4.04
C GLY A 127 4.67 -9.08 -4.21
N TYR A 128 5.48 -8.87 -3.18
CA TYR A 128 6.64 -7.97 -3.24
C TYR A 128 6.28 -6.56 -3.74
N LEU A 129 5.21 -5.99 -3.20
CA LEU A 129 4.68 -4.66 -3.56
C LEU A 129 4.09 -4.58 -4.99
N THR A 130 3.53 -5.67 -5.51
CA THR A 130 2.87 -5.66 -6.83
C THR A 130 1.36 -5.77 -6.77
N LYS A 131 0.82 -6.02 -5.57
CA LYS A 131 -0.62 -6.02 -5.30
C LYS A 131 -0.89 -5.06 -4.17
N GLN A 132 -1.70 -4.08 -4.42
CA GLN A 132 -2.09 -3.07 -3.44
C GLN A 132 -3.60 -3.05 -3.27
N GLY A 133 -4.02 -2.73 -2.05
CA GLY A 133 -5.41 -2.46 -1.75
C GLY A 133 -5.53 -1.32 -0.75
N PHE A 134 -6.55 -0.51 -0.91
CA PHE A 134 -6.87 0.58 -0.01
C PHE A 134 -8.33 0.57 0.35
N GLY A 135 -8.62 0.71 1.63
CA GLY A 135 -9.96 0.88 2.16
C GLY A 135 -10.08 2.23 2.86
N VAL A 136 -11.06 3.04 2.46
CA VAL A 136 -11.41 4.28 3.17
C VAL A 136 -12.65 4.02 4.02
N TRP A 137 -12.54 4.38 5.28
CA TRP A 137 -13.55 4.15 6.31
C TRP A 137 -13.98 5.45 6.96
N SER A 138 -15.20 5.54 7.44
CA SER A 138 -15.74 6.74 8.08
C SER A 138 -16.85 6.40 9.06
N ALA A 139 -17.04 7.24 10.07
CA ALA A 139 -18.22 7.21 10.94
C ALA A 139 -19.50 7.71 10.23
N ASP A 140 -19.36 8.31 9.06
CA ASP A 140 -20.46 8.81 8.22
C ASP A 140 -20.53 8.03 6.90
N PRO A 141 -21.71 7.55 6.45
CA PRO A 141 -21.85 6.80 5.19
C PRO A 141 -21.48 7.63 3.94
N GLY A 142 -21.47 8.96 4.05
CA GLY A 142 -21.26 9.85 2.91
C GLY A 142 -22.36 9.75 1.84
N PRO A 143 -22.28 10.62 0.80
CA PRO A 143 -23.38 10.75 -0.16
C PRO A 143 -23.46 9.62 -1.20
N ARG A 144 -22.37 8.90 -1.46
CA ARG A 144 -22.28 7.89 -2.54
C ARG A 144 -22.42 6.45 -2.06
N GLY A 145 -22.39 6.20 -0.73
CA GLY A 145 -22.28 4.85 -0.19
C GLY A 145 -20.92 4.23 -0.50
N PHE A 146 -20.87 2.89 -0.55
CA PHE A 146 -19.65 2.14 -0.84
C PHE A 146 -19.38 2.06 -2.34
N VAL A 147 -18.15 2.33 -2.75
CA VAL A 147 -17.68 2.22 -4.14
C VAL A 147 -16.42 1.35 -4.18
N PHE A 148 -16.34 0.46 -5.16
CA PHE A 148 -15.17 -0.35 -5.46
C PHE A 148 -14.58 0.01 -6.82
N ALA A 149 -13.25 0.01 -6.95
CA ALA A 149 -12.57 0.13 -8.23
C ALA A 149 -11.30 -0.74 -8.27
N ASP A 150 -11.17 -1.50 -9.36
CA ASP A 150 -9.93 -2.15 -9.76
C ASP A 150 -9.22 -1.25 -10.79
N VAL A 151 -7.99 -0.83 -10.47
CA VAL A 151 -7.17 0.05 -11.31
C VAL A 151 -5.99 -0.68 -11.94
N SER A 152 -6.00 -2.00 -11.96
CA SER A 152 -4.90 -2.84 -12.48
C SER A 152 -4.53 -2.48 -13.93
N ALA A 153 -5.52 -2.22 -14.77
CA ALA A 153 -5.29 -1.84 -16.17
C ALA A 153 -4.61 -0.47 -16.30
N GLU A 154 -4.97 0.50 -15.46
CA GLU A 154 -4.34 1.82 -15.43
C GLU A 154 -2.88 1.71 -14.98
N VAL A 155 -2.61 0.89 -13.96
CA VAL A 155 -1.25 0.63 -13.47
C VAL A 155 -0.40 -0.05 -14.53
N ALA A 156 -0.93 -1.05 -15.23
CA ALA A 156 -0.22 -1.75 -16.29
C ALA A 156 0.12 -0.82 -17.48
N ALA A 157 -0.77 0.11 -17.81
CA ALA A 157 -0.54 1.09 -18.87
C ALA A 157 0.54 2.11 -18.49
N GLU A 158 0.60 2.53 -17.23
CA GLU A 158 1.59 3.51 -16.76
C GLU A 158 2.97 2.89 -16.50
N SER A 159 3.00 1.63 -16.09
CA SER A 159 4.21 0.91 -15.72
C SER A 159 4.40 -0.36 -16.57
N PRO A 160 4.64 -0.23 -17.88
CA PRO A 160 4.91 -1.38 -18.72
C PRO A 160 6.18 -2.10 -18.29
N PRO A 161 6.25 -3.43 -18.40
CA PRO A 161 7.43 -4.18 -17.99
C PRO A 161 8.64 -3.85 -18.85
N ARG A 162 9.81 -3.79 -18.22
CA ARG A 162 11.09 -3.76 -18.95
C ARG A 162 11.41 -5.15 -19.51
N THR A 163 12.07 -5.17 -20.64
CA THR A 163 12.59 -6.42 -21.20
C THR A 163 13.79 -6.87 -20.40
N VAL A 164 13.73 -8.11 -19.89
CA VAL A 164 14.88 -8.76 -19.23
C VAL A 164 15.65 -9.53 -20.28
N VAL A 165 16.93 -9.19 -20.43
CA VAL A 165 17.84 -9.86 -21.38
C VAL A 165 18.87 -10.71 -20.64
N PRO A 166 19.44 -11.75 -21.26
CA PRO A 166 20.52 -12.52 -20.67
C PRO A 166 21.73 -11.61 -20.34
N PRO A 167 22.53 -11.95 -19.33
CA PRO A 167 23.78 -11.26 -19.06
C PRO A 167 24.67 -11.22 -20.30
N ALA A 168 25.23 -10.06 -20.60
CA ALA A 168 26.21 -9.87 -21.68
C ALA A 168 27.54 -9.41 -21.10
N ASP A 169 28.62 -9.70 -21.80
CA ASP A 169 29.93 -9.15 -21.48
C ASP A 169 29.96 -7.65 -21.79
N GLY A 170 30.59 -6.87 -20.91
CA GLY A 170 30.75 -5.45 -21.14
C GLY A 170 30.53 -4.59 -19.90
N VAL A 171 30.27 -3.31 -20.12
CA VAL A 171 29.99 -2.32 -19.08
C VAL A 171 28.47 -2.16 -18.94
N ALA A 172 27.98 -2.21 -17.70
CA ALA A 172 26.58 -1.98 -17.39
C ALA A 172 26.46 -1.07 -16.15
N ARG A 173 25.32 -0.43 -15.98
CA ARG A 173 25.02 0.40 -14.81
C ARG A 173 24.26 -0.41 -13.77
N ILE A 174 24.75 -0.42 -12.54
CA ILE A 174 24.01 -1.02 -11.42
C ILE A 174 22.83 -0.10 -11.07
N CYS A 175 21.60 -0.62 -11.17
CA CYS A 175 20.38 0.08 -10.78
C CYS A 175 19.82 -0.40 -9.43
N GLY A 176 20.24 -1.57 -8.97
CA GLY A 176 19.92 -2.08 -7.65
C GLY A 176 20.82 -3.25 -7.29
N TYR A 177 21.12 -3.43 -6.00
CA TYR A 177 21.90 -4.58 -5.56
C TYR A 177 21.60 -4.98 -4.13
N THR A 178 21.94 -6.20 -3.81
CA THR A 178 22.00 -6.71 -2.42
C THR A 178 23.17 -7.64 -2.23
N VAL A 179 23.58 -7.82 -0.98
CA VAL A 179 24.61 -8.81 -0.60
C VAL A 179 23.96 -9.85 0.29
N MET A 180 24.12 -11.09 -0.06
CA MET A 180 23.62 -12.21 0.73
C MET A 180 24.67 -12.64 1.75
N TYR A 181 24.20 -12.92 2.96
CA TYR A 181 25.03 -13.39 4.07
C TYR A 181 24.58 -14.78 4.51
N HIS A 182 25.53 -15.56 4.98
CA HIS A 182 25.30 -16.81 5.71
C HIS A 182 26.24 -16.85 6.92
N ASN A 183 25.69 -16.97 8.14
CA ASN A 183 26.44 -16.94 9.39
C ASN A 183 27.45 -15.76 9.44
N ASP A 184 26.96 -14.55 9.18
CA ASP A 184 27.71 -13.28 9.15
C ASP A 184 28.80 -13.18 8.07
N ALA A 185 29.01 -14.23 7.28
CA ALA A 185 29.91 -14.20 6.14
C ALA A 185 29.17 -13.80 4.86
N ARG A 186 29.80 -12.92 4.06
CA ARG A 186 29.29 -12.56 2.73
C ARG A 186 29.41 -13.79 1.80
N VAL A 187 28.29 -14.16 1.16
CA VAL A 187 28.26 -15.32 0.28
C VAL A 187 28.29 -14.89 -1.19
N CYS A 188 27.40 -13.98 -1.58
CA CYS A 188 27.36 -13.47 -2.95
C CYS A 188 26.70 -12.09 -3.00
N GLY A 189 26.97 -11.35 -4.06
CA GLY A 189 26.22 -10.18 -4.46
C GLY A 189 25.22 -10.54 -5.56
N VAL A 190 24.05 -9.88 -5.51
CA VAL A 190 23.05 -9.92 -6.59
C VAL A 190 22.84 -8.49 -7.04
N ALA A 191 22.94 -8.22 -8.33
CA ALA A 191 22.74 -6.90 -8.89
C ALA A 191 21.74 -6.93 -10.04
N LEU A 192 20.93 -5.89 -10.13
CA LEU A 192 20.16 -5.56 -11.33
C LEU A 192 20.96 -4.55 -12.13
N LEU A 193 21.11 -4.80 -13.42
CA LEU A 193 21.96 -4.02 -14.29
C LEU A 193 21.14 -3.48 -15.47
N ASP A 194 21.36 -2.22 -15.78
CA ASP A 194 20.93 -1.63 -17.05
C ASP A 194 22.07 -1.78 -18.06
N GLN A 195 21.78 -2.38 -19.20
CA GLN A 195 22.71 -2.44 -20.32
C GLN A 195 22.66 -1.13 -21.13
N PRO A 196 23.76 -0.73 -21.82
CA PRO A 196 23.82 0.57 -22.52
C PRO A 196 22.76 0.75 -23.61
N ASP A 197 22.27 -0.32 -24.17
CA ASP A 197 21.35 -0.32 -25.32
C ASP A 197 19.86 -0.51 -24.90
N GLY A 198 19.54 -0.34 -23.62
CA GLY A 198 18.15 -0.33 -23.12
C GLY A 198 17.75 -1.45 -22.24
#